data_e0f17f46eeacec0a2ee0058b0f7e6b6a
#
_entry.id   e0f17f46eeacec0a2ee0058b0f7e6b6a
#
_cell.length_a   1.000
_cell.length_b   1.000
_cell.length_c   1.000
_cell.angle_alpha   90.00
_cell.angle_beta   90.00
_cell.angle_gamma   90.00
#
_symmetry.space_group_name_H-M   'P 1'
#
loop_
_entity.id
_entity.type
_entity.pdbx_description
1 polymer ?
#
loop_
_entity_poly.entity_id
_entity_poly.type
_entity_poly.pdbx_seq_one_letter_code
_entity_poly.pdbx_strand_id
1 'polypeptide(L)'
;EPTMYGEILSPNYPQAYPSEVEKSWDIEVPEGYGIHLYFTHLDIELSENCAYDSVQIISGDTEEGRLCGQRSSNNPHSPIVEEFQVPYNKLQVIFKSDFSNEERFTGFAAYYVATDINECTDFVDVPCSHFCNNFIGGYFCSCPPEYFLHDDMKNCGVN
;
A
#
# COMPACT_ATOMS: atom_id res chain seq x y z
N GLU A 1 15.23 -6.36 0.09
CA GLU A 1 15.29 -6.02 -1.32
C GLU A 1 13.91 -5.73 -1.88
N PRO A 2 13.77 -4.77 -2.78
CA PRO A 2 12.47 -4.47 -3.39
C PRO A 2 11.96 -5.63 -4.23
N THR A 3 10.65 -5.88 -4.14
CA THR A 3 9.99 -6.92 -4.93
C THR A 3 8.76 -6.33 -5.60
N MET A 4 8.33 -6.94 -6.70
CA MET A 4 7.16 -6.45 -7.44
C MET A 4 5.85 -6.93 -6.85
N TYR A 5 5.86 -7.99 -6.05
CA TYR A 5 4.66 -8.51 -5.41
C TYR A 5 5.06 -9.39 -4.23
N GLY A 6 4.08 -9.70 -3.37
CA GLY A 6 4.32 -10.59 -2.25
C GLY A 6 3.05 -10.93 -1.50
N GLU A 7 3.20 -11.81 -0.52
CA GLU A 7 2.11 -12.30 0.30
C GLU A 7 2.42 -12.03 1.77
N ILE A 8 1.41 -11.64 2.54
CA ILE A 8 1.52 -11.41 3.98
C ILE A 8 0.40 -12.18 4.66
N LEU A 9 0.77 -13.08 5.56
CA LEU A 9 -0.18 -13.91 6.30
C LEU A 9 0.01 -13.70 7.79
N SER A 10 -1.10 -13.66 8.54
CA SER A 10 -1.03 -13.59 9.99
C SER A 10 -0.36 -14.84 10.56
N PRO A 11 0.21 -14.78 11.78
CA PRO A 11 0.84 -15.96 12.38
C PRO A 11 -0.14 -17.14 12.44
N ASN A 12 0.33 -18.31 12.06
CA ASN A 12 -0.40 -19.57 12.03
C ASN A 12 -1.52 -19.67 10.99
N TYR A 13 -1.72 -18.64 10.16
CA TYR A 13 -2.77 -18.70 9.15
C TYR A 13 -2.60 -19.94 8.25
N PRO A 14 -3.63 -20.70 7.94
CA PRO A 14 -5.08 -20.47 8.16
C PRO A 14 -5.61 -20.92 9.51
N GLN A 15 -4.74 -21.28 10.45
CA GLN A 15 -5.15 -21.60 11.82
C GLN A 15 -5.29 -20.31 12.62
N ALA A 16 -5.88 -20.42 13.81
CA ALA A 16 -6.07 -19.25 14.67
C ALA A 16 -4.72 -18.62 15.05
N TYR A 17 -4.67 -17.29 15.09
CA TYR A 17 -3.47 -16.60 15.50
C TYR A 17 -3.30 -16.66 17.02
N PRO A 18 -2.06 -16.62 17.52
CA PRO A 18 -1.83 -16.67 18.97
C PRO A 18 -2.10 -15.35 19.66
N SER A 19 -2.28 -15.40 20.98
CA SER A 19 -2.42 -14.21 21.82
C SER A 19 -1.06 -13.56 22.04
N GLU A 20 -1.07 -12.28 22.41
CA GLU A 20 0.12 -11.51 22.78
C GLU A 20 1.21 -11.53 21.71
N VAL A 21 0.81 -11.37 20.45
CA VAL A 21 1.74 -11.33 19.33
C VAL A 21 1.79 -9.92 18.75
N GLU A 22 3.00 -9.51 18.39
CA GLU A 22 3.18 -8.31 17.57
C GLU A 22 4.16 -8.67 16.47
N LYS A 23 3.72 -8.51 15.22
CA LYS A 23 4.56 -8.80 14.06
C LYS A 23 4.40 -7.69 13.03
N SER A 24 5.51 -7.30 12.43
CA SER A 24 5.47 -6.27 11.40
C SER A 24 6.16 -6.76 10.13
N TRP A 25 5.70 -6.22 9.01
CA TRP A 25 6.28 -6.48 7.70
C TRP A 25 6.58 -5.15 7.04
N ASP A 26 7.78 -5.04 6.48
CA ASP A 26 8.16 -3.86 5.71
C ASP A 26 8.06 -4.23 4.23
N ILE A 27 7.11 -3.60 3.55
CA ILE A 27 6.88 -3.83 2.13
C ILE A 27 7.65 -2.77 1.36
N GLU A 28 8.44 -3.21 0.39
CA GLU A 28 9.16 -2.29 -0.49
C GLU A 28 9.08 -2.78 -1.92
N VAL A 29 8.66 -1.90 -2.82
CA VAL A 29 8.66 -2.13 -4.26
C VAL A 29 9.69 -1.20 -4.88
N PRO A 30 10.10 -1.43 -6.14
CA PRO A 30 11.09 -0.54 -6.76
C PRO A 30 10.65 0.92 -6.80
N GLU A 31 11.61 1.84 -6.78
CA GLU A 31 11.31 3.25 -6.90
C GLU A 31 10.59 3.52 -8.21
N GLY A 32 9.70 4.49 -8.20
CA GLY A 32 8.86 4.82 -9.35
C GLY A 32 7.54 4.08 -9.37
N TYR A 33 7.34 3.16 -8.41
CA TYR A 33 6.08 2.42 -8.27
C TYR A 33 5.39 2.75 -6.96
N GLY A 34 4.07 2.62 -6.96
CA GLY A 34 3.28 2.61 -5.75
C GLY A 34 2.94 1.19 -5.33
N ILE A 35 2.14 1.06 -4.29
CA ILE A 35 1.78 -0.23 -3.75
C ILE A 35 0.26 -0.36 -3.70
N HIS A 36 -0.26 -1.46 -4.25
CA HIS A 36 -1.64 -1.89 -4.06
C HIS A 36 -1.61 -3.06 -3.08
N LEU A 37 -2.10 -2.82 -1.88
CA LEU A 37 -2.21 -3.83 -0.83
C LEU A 37 -3.67 -4.23 -0.71
N TYR A 38 -3.97 -5.52 -0.77
CA TYR A 38 -5.35 -5.97 -0.63
C TYR A 38 -5.44 -7.22 0.22
N PHE A 39 -6.56 -7.33 0.93
CA PHE A 39 -6.84 -8.44 1.82
C PHE A 39 -7.91 -9.34 1.20
N THR A 40 -7.67 -10.64 1.21
CA THR A 40 -8.62 -11.61 0.72
C THR A 40 -9.29 -12.39 1.85
N HIS A 41 -8.78 -12.24 3.06
CA HIS A 41 -9.34 -12.86 4.26
C HIS A 41 -9.11 -11.93 5.44
N LEU A 42 -10.15 -11.70 6.25
CA LEU A 42 -10.03 -10.89 7.45
C LEU A 42 -10.97 -11.46 8.52
N ASP A 43 -10.37 -11.98 9.59
CA ASP A 43 -11.07 -12.61 10.69
C ASP A 43 -10.29 -12.30 11.97
N ILE A 44 -10.54 -11.13 12.52
CA ILE A 44 -9.79 -10.58 13.67
C ILE A 44 -10.80 -10.12 14.70
N GLU A 45 -10.49 -10.33 15.98
CA GLU A 45 -11.37 -9.93 17.08
C GLU A 45 -11.80 -8.47 16.91
N LEU A 46 -13.13 -8.25 16.91
CA LEU A 46 -13.68 -6.89 16.78
C LEU A 46 -13.63 -6.18 18.13
N SER A 47 -13.18 -4.95 18.12
CA SER A 47 -13.21 -4.10 19.31
C SER A 47 -13.32 -2.64 18.88
N GLU A 48 -13.67 -1.78 19.84
CA GLU A 48 -13.81 -0.36 19.56
C GLU A 48 -12.45 0.21 19.15
N ASN A 49 -12.41 0.86 18.00
CA ASN A 49 -11.21 1.43 17.40
C ASN A 49 -10.11 0.38 17.18
N CYS A 50 -10.48 -0.91 17.10
CA CYS A 50 -9.53 -2.01 16.96
C CYS A 50 -8.45 -1.98 18.03
N ALA A 51 -8.86 -1.70 19.29
CA ALA A 51 -7.91 -1.49 20.38
C ALA A 51 -7.28 -2.80 20.88
N TYR A 52 -7.98 -3.92 20.75
CA TYR A 52 -7.47 -5.20 21.25
C TYR A 52 -6.60 -5.89 20.23
N ASP A 53 -7.18 -6.33 19.12
CA ASP A 53 -6.44 -6.97 18.04
C ASP A 53 -6.58 -6.09 16.80
N SER A 54 -5.50 -5.93 16.04
CA SER A 54 -5.54 -5.05 14.88
C SER A 54 -4.49 -5.36 13.84
N VAL A 55 -4.80 -4.97 12.61
CA VAL A 55 -3.83 -4.85 11.53
C VAL A 55 -3.75 -3.38 11.18
N GLN A 56 -2.57 -2.77 11.33
CA GLN A 56 -2.33 -1.39 10.98
C GLN A 56 -1.55 -1.31 9.68
N ILE A 57 -1.93 -0.40 8.83
CA ILE A 57 -1.23 -0.12 7.59
C ILE A 57 -0.66 1.29 7.71
N ILE A 58 0.68 1.40 7.65
CA ILE A 58 1.38 2.66 7.92
C ILE A 58 2.29 3.01 6.76
N SER A 59 2.16 4.25 6.28
CA SER A 59 3.01 4.81 5.26
C SER A 59 3.79 5.97 5.89
N GLY A 60 5.10 5.75 6.14
CA GLY A 60 5.90 6.72 6.88
C GLY A 60 5.34 6.93 8.28
N ASP A 61 4.90 8.15 8.55
CA ASP A 61 4.30 8.50 9.84
C ASP A 61 2.77 8.50 9.81
N THR A 62 2.18 8.14 8.66
CA THR A 62 0.73 8.22 8.46
C THR A 62 0.10 6.85 8.57
N GLU A 63 -0.94 6.73 9.39
CA GLU A 63 -1.74 5.52 9.44
C GLU A 63 -2.74 5.55 8.29
N GLU A 64 -2.56 4.65 7.32
CA GLU A 64 -3.47 4.53 6.17
C GLU A 64 -4.74 3.78 6.54
N GLY A 65 -4.65 2.87 7.51
CA GLY A 65 -5.81 2.14 7.95
C GLY A 65 -5.51 1.27 9.16
N ARG A 66 -6.59 0.88 9.84
CA ARG A 66 -6.55 -0.04 10.98
C ARG A 66 -7.74 -0.97 10.86
N LEU A 67 -7.47 -2.26 10.79
CA LEU A 67 -8.49 -3.25 10.50
C LEU A 67 -8.70 -4.22 11.65
N CYS A 68 -9.95 -4.56 11.90
CA CYS A 68 -10.33 -5.67 12.77
C CYS A 68 -11.73 -6.12 12.35
N GLY A 69 -12.24 -7.17 13.01
CA GLY A 69 -13.54 -7.72 12.66
C GLY A 69 -13.45 -8.76 11.57
N GLN A 70 -14.60 -9.21 11.14
CA GLN A 70 -14.74 -10.20 10.08
C GLN A 70 -15.35 -9.54 8.85
N ARG A 71 -14.80 -9.82 7.69
CA ARG A 71 -15.28 -9.23 6.44
C ARG A 71 -15.32 -10.27 5.35
N SER A 72 -16.33 -10.15 4.49
CA SER A 72 -16.51 -11.00 3.32
C SER A 72 -16.62 -10.14 2.08
N SER A 73 -16.16 -10.67 0.96
CA SER A 73 -16.28 -9.97 -0.32
C SER A 73 -17.75 -9.91 -0.74
N ASN A 74 -18.20 -8.73 -1.17
CA ASN A 74 -19.54 -8.53 -1.70
C ASN A 74 -19.60 -8.75 -3.21
N ASN A 75 -18.46 -8.96 -3.85
CA ASN A 75 -18.37 -9.12 -5.28
C ASN A 75 -18.02 -10.58 -5.59
N PRO A 76 -18.91 -11.34 -6.27
CA PRO A 76 -18.63 -12.75 -6.57
C PRO A 76 -17.46 -12.96 -7.54
N HIS A 77 -16.99 -11.89 -8.20
CA HIS A 77 -15.87 -11.95 -9.13
C HIS A 77 -14.55 -11.48 -8.54
N SER A 78 -14.55 -11.08 -7.27
CA SER A 78 -13.35 -10.59 -6.60
C SER A 78 -13.30 -11.09 -5.16
N PRO A 79 -12.18 -11.66 -4.72
CA PRO A 79 -12.03 -12.09 -3.33
C PRO A 79 -11.64 -10.95 -2.37
N ILE A 80 -11.46 -9.74 -2.87
CA ILE A 80 -10.96 -8.63 -2.07
C ILE A 80 -12.00 -8.17 -1.05
N VAL A 81 -11.63 -8.16 0.23
CA VAL A 81 -12.49 -7.70 1.32
C VAL A 81 -12.08 -6.31 1.82
N GLU A 82 -10.83 -5.91 1.58
CA GLU A 82 -10.33 -4.59 1.93
C GLU A 82 -9.11 -4.29 1.07
N GLU A 83 -8.88 -3.03 0.69
CA GLU A 83 -7.73 -2.68 -0.13
C GLU A 83 -7.23 -1.28 0.14
N PHE A 84 -5.94 -1.07 -0.13
CA PHE A 84 -5.25 0.20 0.04
C PHE A 84 -4.37 0.45 -1.18
N GLN A 85 -4.37 1.68 -1.66
CA GLN A 85 -3.52 2.10 -2.77
C GLN A 85 -2.72 3.30 -2.31
N VAL A 86 -1.38 3.17 -2.31
CA VAL A 86 -0.51 4.29 -1.91
C VAL A 86 0.44 4.63 -3.05
N PRO A 87 0.75 5.92 -3.24
CA PRO A 87 1.67 6.36 -4.30
C PRO A 87 3.14 6.33 -3.87
N TYR A 88 3.47 5.51 -2.89
CA TYR A 88 4.81 5.40 -2.34
C TYR A 88 5.33 3.99 -2.54
N ASN A 89 6.66 3.82 -2.51
CA ASN A 89 7.26 2.51 -2.74
C ASN A 89 7.51 1.73 -1.44
N LYS A 90 7.10 2.28 -0.30
CA LYS A 90 7.27 1.61 0.99
C LYS A 90 6.00 1.67 1.80
N LEU A 91 5.73 0.58 2.53
CA LEU A 91 4.54 0.47 3.36
C LEU A 91 4.83 -0.51 4.48
N GLN A 92 4.32 -0.25 5.68
CA GLN A 92 4.49 -1.15 6.81
C GLN A 92 3.14 -1.71 7.24
N VAL A 93 3.11 -3.01 7.51
CA VAL A 93 1.92 -3.68 8.05
C VAL A 93 2.29 -4.19 9.44
N ILE A 94 1.48 -3.86 10.45
CA ILE A 94 1.70 -4.28 11.83
C ILE A 94 0.48 -5.03 12.34
N PHE A 95 0.69 -6.26 12.78
CA PHE A 95 -0.36 -7.08 13.39
C PHE A 95 -0.11 -7.18 14.88
N LYS A 96 -1.16 -6.93 15.68
CA LYS A 96 -1.10 -7.06 17.13
C LYS A 96 -2.29 -7.86 17.63
N SER A 97 -2.04 -8.73 18.61
CA SER A 97 -3.11 -9.40 19.34
C SER A 97 -2.91 -9.18 20.83
N ASP A 98 -4.03 -9.11 21.57
CA ASP A 98 -3.97 -8.90 23.02
C ASP A 98 -3.82 -10.22 23.79
N PHE A 99 -3.89 -10.14 25.11
CA PHE A 99 -3.60 -11.29 25.98
C PHE A 99 -4.76 -12.29 26.08
N SER A 100 -5.94 -11.97 25.60
CA SER A 100 -7.13 -12.80 25.83
C SER A 100 -7.93 -13.00 24.53
N ASN A 101 -7.74 -14.17 23.92
CA ASN A 101 -8.55 -14.59 22.78
C ASN A 101 -9.47 -15.73 23.24
N GLU A 102 -10.66 -15.38 23.72
CA GLU A 102 -11.64 -16.38 24.15
C GLU A 102 -12.20 -17.17 22.98
N GLU A 103 -12.29 -16.52 21.81
CA GLU A 103 -12.71 -17.16 20.58
C GLU A 103 -11.52 -17.33 19.65
N ARG A 104 -11.68 -18.19 18.65
CA ARG A 104 -10.60 -18.46 17.70
C ARG A 104 -10.83 -17.67 16.44
N PHE A 105 -9.89 -16.81 16.12
CA PHE A 105 -9.89 -16.02 14.91
C PHE A 105 -8.72 -16.43 14.04
N THR A 106 -8.95 -16.55 12.74
CA THR A 106 -7.96 -17.08 11.82
C THR A 106 -7.03 -16.01 11.25
N GLY A 107 -7.31 -14.72 11.52
CA GLY A 107 -6.39 -13.66 11.16
C GLY A 107 -6.63 -13.09 9.78
N PHE A 108 -5.57 -12.96 9.00
CA PHE A 108 -5.70 -12.32 7.70
C PHE A 108 -4.78 -12.95 6.66
N ALA A 109 -5.18 -12.79 5.41
CA ALA A 109 -4.33 -13.06 4.26
C ALA A 109 -4.35 -11.80 3.38
N ALA A 110 -3.17 -11.31 3.04
CA ALA A 110 -3.02 -10.11 2.24
C ALA A 110 -1.98 -10.32 1.16
N TYR A 111 -2.11 -9.53 0.11
CA TYR A 111 -1.19 -9.56 -1.02
C TYR A 111 -0.87 -8.13 -1.42
N TYR A 112 0.34 -7.91 -1.93
CA TYR A 112 0.68 -6.61 -2.46
C TYR A 112 1.29 -6.75 -3.84
N VAL A 113 1.11 -5.71 -4.63
CA VAL A 113 1.68 -5.64 -5.97
C VAL A 113 2.11 -4.22 -6.24
N ALA A 114 3.25 -4.07 -6.94
CA ALA A 114 3.72 -2.76 -7.38
C ALA A 114 2.78 -2.25 -8.48
N THR A 115 2.42 -0.97 -8.40
CA THR A 115 1.57 -0.33 -9.39
C THR A 115 2.29 0.88 -9.97
N ASP A 116 2.04 1.17 -11.24
CA ASP A 116 2.64 2.35 -11.86
C ASP A 116 2.11 3.61 -11.20
N ILE A 117 3.02 4.57 -10.96
CA ILE A 117 2.66 5.90 -10.49
C ILE A 117 2.66 6.81 -11.70
N ASN A 118 1.53 7.47 -11.96
CA ASN A 118 1.51 8.51 -12.98
C ASN A 118 1.86 9.85 -12.33
N GLU A 119 3.13 10.20 -12.34
CA GLU A 119 3.62 11.41 -11.70
C GLU A 119 2.98 12.67 -12.29
N CYS A 120 2.44 12.55 -13.49
CA CYS A 120 1.79 13.68 -14.15
C CYS A 120 0.40 13.97 -13.61
N THR A 121 -0.27 12.97 -12.99
CA THR A 121 -1.66 13.14 -12.50
C THR A 121 -1.85 12.76 -11.03
N ASP A 122 -1.00 11.89 -10.47
CA ASP A 122 -1.20 11.34 -9.13
C ASP A 122 -0.73 12.28 -8.01
N PHE A 123 0.10 13.27 -8.35
CA PHE A 123 0.59 14.25 -7.39
C PHE A 123 -0.08 15.60 -7.59
N VAL A 124 -0.21 16.36 -6.49
CA VAL A 124 -0.80 17.70 -6.54
C VAL A 124 0.03 18.61 -7.42
N ASP A 125 1.35 18.55 -7.29
CA ASP A 125 2.27 19.37 -8.08
C ASP A 125 2.85 18.55 -9.23
N VAL A 126 2.53 18.99 -10.45
CA VAL A 126 3.11 18.37 -11.65
C VAL A 126 4.60 18.70 -11.68
N PRO A 127 5.48 17.70 -11.86
CA PRO A 127 6.92 17.94 -11.76
C PRO A 127 7.54 18.69 -12.95
N CYS A 128 6.79 18.90 -14.02
CA CYS A 128 7.28 19.53 -15.24
C CYS A 128 6.71 20.94 -15.42
N SER A 129 7.52 21.86 -15.93
CA SER A 129 7.04 23.22 -16.19
C SER A 129 6.04 23.27 -17.37
N HIS A 130 6.15 22.36 -18.33
CA HIS A 130 5.30 22.32 -19.51
C HIS A 130 4.68 20.92 -19.67
N PHE A 131 5.24 20.08 -20.52
CA PHE A 131 4.64 18.78 -20.81
C PHE A 131 5.21 17.70 -19.89
N CYS A 132 4.32 16.89 -19.34
CA CYS A 132 4.68 15.75 -18.50
C CYS A 132 4.27 14.47 -19.22
N ASN A 133 5.19 13.53 -19.32
CA ASN A 133 4.97 12.27 -20.03
C ASN A 133 5.24 11.10 -19.09
N ASN A 134 4.20 10.33 -18.82
CA ASN A 134 4.32 9.18 -17.94
C ASN A 134 4.78 7.95 -18.72
N PHE A 135 5.62 7.14 -18.07
CA PHE A 135 5.92 5.78 -18.53
C PHE A 135 5.98 4.85 -17.32
N ILE A 136 5.93 3.55 -17.58
CA ILE A 136 5.91 2.59 -16.47
C ILE A 136 7.20 2.69 -15.66
N GLY A 137 7.08 3.05 -14.40
CA GLY A 137 8.20 3.21 -13.48
C GLY A 137 8.76 4.61 -13.39
N GLY A 138 8.24 5.59 -14.16
CA GLY A 138 8.78 6.95 -14.12
C GLY A 138 8.06 7.92 -15.02
N TYR A 139 8.73 9.04 -15.29
CA TYR A 139 8.18 10.08 -16.15
C TYR A 139 9.34 10.87 -16.77
N PHE A 140 9.02 11.66 -17.78
CA PHE A 140 9.99 12.63 -18.32
C PHE A 140 9.23 13.89 -18.75
N CYS A 141 9.96 14.99 -18.73
CA CYS A 141 9.40 16.30 -19.13
C CYS A 141 9.82 16.64 -20.55
N SER A 142 8.97 17.34 -21.27
CA SER A 142 9.28 17.83 -22.62
C SER A 142 8.81 19.25 -22.78
N CYS A 143 9.24 19.89 -23.88
CA CYS A 143 9.01 21.31 -24.09
C CYS A 143 8.30 21.58 -25.40
N PRO A 144 7.55 22.72 -25.50
CA PRO A 144 6.96 23.15 -26.78
C PRO A 144 8.05 23.48 -27.79
N PRO A 145 7.67 23.58 -29.07
CA PRO A 145 8.63 24.05 -30.10
C PRO A 145 9.27 25.38 -29.71
N GLU A 146 10.55 25.53 -30.05
CA GLU A 146 11.37 26.71 -29.77
C GLU A 146 11.77 26.88 -28.31
N TYR A 147 11.33 25.96 -27.43
CA TYR A 147 11.81 25.87 -26.06
C TYR A 147 12.78 24.72 -25.94
N PHE A 148 13.62 24.76 -24.94
CA PHE A 148 14.55 23.65 -24.66
C PHE A 148 14.49 23.29 -23.19
N LEU A 149 14.79 22.02 -22.89
CA LEU A 149 14.76 21.49 -21.53
C LEU A 149 16.05 21.87 -20.80
N HIS A 150 15.91 22.43 -19.58
CA HIS A 150 17.07 22.79 -18.77
C HIS A 150 17.75 21.53 -18.20
N ASP A 151 18.93 21.75 -17.61
CA ASP A 151 19.72 20.65 -17.02
C ASP A 151 19.01 19.94 -15.86
N ASP A 152 18.03 20.59 -15.22
CA ASP A 152 17.23 19.96 -14.18
C ASP A 152 16.25 18.94 -14.74
N MET A 153 16.12 18.87 -16.06
CA MET A 153 15.22 17.96 -16.77
C MET A 153 13.74 18.19 -16.49
N LYS A 154 13.39 19.37 -15.98
CA LYS A 154 12.00 19.70 -15.61
C LYS A 154 11.50 21.03 -16.18
N ASN A 155 12.36 22.01 -16.25
CA ASN A 155 11.98 23.35 -16.69
C ASN A 155 12.36 23.60 -18.12
N CYS A 156 11.49 24.33 -18.82
CA CYS A 156 11.72 24.72 -20.21
C CYS A 156 12.13 26.18 -20.29
N GLY A 157 13.07 26.50 -21.17
CA GLY A 157 13.53 27.85 -21.40
C GLY A 157 13.54 28.18 -22.88
N VAL A 158 13.74 29.49 -23.17
CA VAL A 158 13.88 29.99 -24.55
C VAL A 158 15.32 30.44 -24.77
N ASN A 159 15.80 30.23 -25.99
CA ASN A 159 17.11 30.74 -26.39
C ASN A 159 17.11 32.24 -26.58
#